data_1f1d8e2b7a4ddb314acb2444065869da
#
_entry.id   1f1d8e2b7a4ddb314acb2444065869da
#
_cell.length_a   1.000
_cell.length_b   1.000
_cell.length_c   1.000
_cell.angle_alpha   90.00
_cell.angle_beta   90.00
_cell.angle_gamma   90.00
#
_symmetry.space_group_name_H-M   'P 1'
#
loop_
_entity.id
_entity.type
_entity.pdbx_description
1 polymer ?
#
loop_
_entity_poly.entity_id
_entity_poly.type
_entity_poly.pdbx_seq_one_letter_code
_entity_poly.pdbx_strand_id
1 'polypeptide(L)'
;MVDWSLPMAFFLFFGRYDLRMKLLRIQKEIFAKEEKELTKAEYARLVHAAEKKGNQRLSLVIQTICATGIHVSELQYITMDSLKKGRAEVNCKGKRRVIFLPGELQRKLKHYVKEKGITAGVIFRTRTGRPLNRCNIWSDMKKLCKDAQVNPQKVFPHNLRHLFARTFYSMEKDIAKLADLLGHSNIETTRIYIMESGR
;
A
#
# COMPACT_ATOMS: atom_id res chain seq x y z
N MET A 1 -40.24 -29.94 -42.11
CA MET A 1 -39.96 -30.43 -40.75
C MET A 1 -38.45 -30.30 -40.56
N VAL A 2 -38.01 -29.34 -39.82
CA VAL A 2 -36.59 -29.12 -39.51
C VAL A 2 -36.33 -29.75 -38.14
N ASP A 3 -35.46 -30.76 -38.15
CA ASP A 3 -35.09 -31.52 -36.95
C ASP A 3 -34.23 -30.65 -35.99
N TRP A 4 -34.74 -30.33 -34.78
CA TRP A 4 -34.13 -29.54 -33.74
C TRP A 4 -33.43 -30.40 -32.68
N SER A 5 -32.88 -31.53 -33.06
CA SER A 5 -32.12 -32.38 -32.14
C SER A 5 -30.61 -32.12 -32.18
N LEU A 6 -30.19 -30.89 -31.94
CA LEU A 6 -28.79 -30.66 -31.53
C LEU A 6 -28.70 -30.91 -30.02
N PRO A 7 -27.80 -31.79 -29.57
CA PRO A 7 -27.82 -32.30 -28.21
C PRO A 7 -27.42 -31.18 -27.23
N MET A 8 -28.22 -31.01 -26.14
CA MET A 8 -27.92 -30.17 -24.97
C MET A 8 -26.50 -30.35 -24.43
N ALA A 9 -25.85 -31.48 -24.72
CA ALA A 9 -24.46 -31.77 -24.41
C ALA A 9 -23.46 -30.80 -25.07
N PHE A 10 -23.79 -30.26 -26.27
CA PHE A 10 -22.91 -29.32 -26.98
C PHE A 10 -22.88 -27.96 -26.31
N PHE A 11 -24.03 -27.48 -25.82
CA PHE A 11 -24.11 -26.21 -25.05
C PHE A 11 -23.47 -26.32 -23.67
N LEU A 12 -23.60 -27.46 -23.01
CA LEU A 12 -22.93 -27.71 -21.71
C LEU A 12 -21.42 -27.82 -21.86
N PHE A 13 -20.91 -28.33 -22.98
CA PHE A 13 -19.48 -28.48 -23.23
C PHE A 13 -18.83 -27.09 -23.51
N PHE A 14 -19.44 -26.28 -24.36
CA PHE A 14 -18.94 -24.93 -24.66
C PHE A 14 -19.04 -23.99 -23.45
N GLY A 15 -20.15 -24.03 -22.71
CA GLY A 15 -20.30 -23.24 -21.48
C GLY A 15 -19.26 -23.59 -20.40
N ARG A 16 -18.95 -24.90 -20.25
CA ARG A 16 -17.87 -25.37 -19.35
C ARG A 16 -16.48 -24.95 -19.83
N TYR A 17 -16.25 -24.94 -21.15
CA TYR A 17 -14.96 -24.53 -21.71
C TYR A 17 -14.71 -23.03 -21.52
N ASP A 18 -15.73 -22.21 -21.74
CA ASP A 18 -15.65 -20.75 -21.54
C ASP A 18 -15.45 -20.40 -20.05
N LEU A 19 -16.16 -21.05 -19.13
CA LEU A 19 -15.96 -20.92 -17.68
C LEU A 19 -14.56 -21.36 -17.26
N ARG A 20 -14.05 -22.46 -17.80
CA ARG A 20 -12.69 -22.94 -17.49
C ARG A 20 -11.63 -22.01 -18.03
N MET A 21 -11.80 -21.46 -19.22
CA MET A 21 -10.88 -20.46 -19.78
C MET A 21 -10.92 -19.13 -19.01
N LYS A 22 -12.11 -18.68 -18.57
CA LYS A 22 -12.24 -17.51 -17.69
C LYS A 22 -11.57 -17.76 -16.35
N LEU A 23 -11.76 -18.92 -15.72
CA LEU A 23 -11.10 -19.29 -14.47
C LEU A 23 -9.58 -19.35 -14.63
N LEU A 24 -9.07 -19.93 -15.72
CA LEU A 24 -7.63 -19.98 -16.00
C LEU A 24 -7.03 -18.58 -16.22
N ARG A 25 -7.76 -17.68 -16.90
CA ARG A 25 -7.34 -16.27 -17.05
C ARG A 25 -7.30 -15.56 -15.69
N ILE A 26 -8.35 -15.70 -14.90
CA ILE A 26 -8.43 -15.13 -13.55
C ILE A 26 -7.30 -15.68 -12.68
N GLN A 27 -7.05 -16.99 -12.68
CA GLN A 27 -5.94 -17.59 -11.95
C GLN A 27 -4.58 -17.04 -12.42
N LYS A 28 -4.35 -16.95 -13.73
CA LYS A 28 -3.11 -16.42 -14.30
C LYS A 28 -2.89 -14.95 -13.96
N GLU A 29 -3.96 -14.15 -13.93
CA GLU A 29 -3.92 -12.76 -13.48
C GLU A 29 -3.64 -12.64 -11.98
N ILE A 30 -4.23 -13.51 -11.15
CA ILE A 30 -3.98 -13.57 -9.71
C ILE A 30 -2.52 -13.93 -9.45
N PHE A 31 -1.99 -14.98 -10.06
CA PHE A 31 -0.57 -15.38 -9.89
C PHE A 31 0.40 -14.30 -10.37
N ALA A 32 0.13 -13.66 -11.52
CA ALA A 32 0.96 -12.57 -12.03
C ALA A 32 0.93 -11.31 -11.12
N LYS A 33 -0.13 -11.13 -10.34
CA LYS A 33 -0.25 -10.05 -9.36
C LYS A 33 0.46 -10.39 -8.05
N GLU A 34 0.34 -11.63 -7.55
CA GLU A 34 1.06 -12.09 -6.35
C GLU A 34 2.59 -11.95 -6.52
N GLU A 35 3.13 -12.25 -7.69
CA GLU A 35 4.54 -12.05 -7.99
C GLU A 35 4.98 -10.57 -7.92
N LYS A 36 4.05 -9.64 -8.13
CA LYS A 36 4.31 -8.20 -8.06
C LYS A 36 4.08 -7.61 -6.68
N GLU A 37 3.53 -8.37 -5.75
CA GLU A 37 3.23 -7.89 -4.41
C GLU A 37 4.45 -7.91 -3.48
N LEU A 38 4.53 -6.89 -2.63
CA LEU A 38 5.57 -6.78 -1.60
C LEU A 38 5.18 -7.64 -0.39
N THR A 39 6.09 -8.51 0.04
CA THR A 39 5.93 -9.32 1.25
C THR A 39 6.39 -8.57 2.51
N LYS A 40 5.98 -9.05 3.70
CA LYS A 40 6.45 -8.50 4.99
C LYS A 40 7.98 -8.62 5.14
N ALA A 41 8.57 -9.73 4.67
CA ALA A 41 10.02 -9.94 4.71
C ALA A 41 10.76 -8.97 3.77
N GLU A 42 10.25 -8.75 2.56
CA GLU A 42 10.81 -7.77 1.62
C GLU A 42 10.71 -6.35 2.15
N TYR A 43 9.58 -5.99 2.76
CA TYR A 43 9.41 -4.72 3.46
C TYR A 43 10.46 -4.52 4.57
N ALA A 44 10.66 -5.52 5.43
CA ALA A 44 11.65 -5.45 6.50
C ALA A 44 13.07 -5.23 5.96
N ARG A 45 13.43 -5.92 4.86
CA ARG A 45 14.72 -5.72 4.20
C ARG A 45 14.89 -4.32 3.61
N LEU A 46 13.82 -3.73 3.03
CA LEU A 46 13.86 -2.35 2.53
C LEU A 46 14.09 -1.34 3.66
N VAL A 47 13.37 -1.50 4.78
CA VAL A 47 13.55 -0.64 5.97
C VAL A 47 14.99 -0.75 6.48
N HIS A 48 15.50 -1.97 6.67
CA HIS A 48 16.87 -2.22 7.14
C HIS A 48 17.92 -1.64 6.18
N ALA A 49 17.75 -1.82 4.86
CA ALA A 49 18.67 -1.26 3.87
C ALA A 49 18.71 0.28 3.91
N ALA A 50 17.55 0.94 4.14
CA ALA A 50 17.50 2.39 4.30
C ALA A 50 18.22 2.83 5.57
N GLU A 51 18.05 2.12 6.68
CA GLU A 51 18.71 2.39 7.96
C GLU A 51 20.23 2.19 7.86
N LYS A 52 20.66 1.10 7.28
CA LYS A 52 22.09 0.80 7.03
C LYS A 52 22.79 1.87 6.19
N LYS A 53 22.06 2.49 5.24
CA LYS A 53 22.57 3.62 4.44
C LYS A 53 22.50 4.97 5.18
N GLY A 54 22.06 5.03 6.42
CA GLY A 54 21.84 6.28 7.15
C GLY A 54 20.69 7.11 6.61
N ASN A 55 19.87 6.57 5.70
CA ASN A 55 18.70 7.28 5.16
C ASN A 55 17.46 7.06 6.02
N GLN A 56 17.55 7.54 7.28
CA GLN A 56 16.50 7.44 8.27
C GLN A 56 15.16 8.05 7.79
N ARG A 57 15.23 9.16 7.02
CA ARG A 57 14.04 9.77 6.44
C ARG A 57 13.28 8.81 5.52
N LEU A 58 13.99 8.12 4.61
CA LEU A 58 13.37 7.17 3.69
C LEU A 58 12.83 5.95 4.43
N SER A 59 13.58 5.43 5.42
CA SER A 59 13.11 4.36 6.29
C SER A 59 11.78 4.73 6.95
N LEU A 60 11.67 5.93 7.52
CA LEU A 60 10.45 6.40 8.17
C LEU A 60 9.30 6.66 7.19
N VAL A 61 9.58 7.13 5.96
CA VAL A 61 8.56 7.25 4.90
C VAL A 61 7.97 5.87 4.57
N ILE A 62 8.82 4.86 4.35
CA ILE A 62 8.40 3.48 4.08
C ILE A 62 7.55 2.94 5.23
N GLN A 63 8.02 3.11 6.48
CA GLN A 63 7.31 2.68 7.68
C GLN A 63 5.97 3.40 7.85
N THR A 64 5.92 4.71 7.60
CA THR A 64 4.68 5.49 7.72
C THR A 64 3.62 5.02 6.75
N ILE A 65 3.97 4.82 5.46
CA ILE A 65 3.01 4.34 4.47
C ILE A 65 2.51 2.93 4.84
N CYS A 66 3.40 2.04 5.25
CA CYS A 66 3.05 0.66 5.60
C CYS A 66 2.28 0.54 6.93
N ALA A 67 2.50 1.44 7.89
CA ALA A 67 1.82 1.39 9.19
C ALA A 67 0.46 2.10 9.21
N THR A 68 0.20 3.00 8.27
CA THR A 68 -1.01 3.83 8.28
C THR A 68 -1.87 3.69 7.02
N GLY A 69 -1.35 3.07 5.98
CA GLY A 69 -1.99 3.02 4.68
C GLY A 69 -2.14 4.39 4.01
N ILE A 70 -1.41 5.42 4.44
CA ILE A 70 -1.46 6.77 3.87
C ILE A 70 -1.03 6.75 2.40
N HIS A 71 -1.66 7.54 1.56
CA HIS A 71 -1.20 7.73 0.19
C HIS A 71 0.08 8.58 0.16
N VAL A 72 0.99 8.30 -0.77
CA VAL A 72 2.28 9.02 -0.83
C VAL A 72 2.14 10.54 -0.95
N SER A 73 1.12 11.03 -1.67
CA SER A 73 0.85 12.48 -1.77
C SER A 73 0.32 13.10 -0.48
N GLU A 74 -0.16 12.27 0.45
CA GLU A 74 -0.72 12.70 1.73
C GLU A 74 0.34 12.77 2.84
N LEU A 75 1.57 12.34 2.58
CA LEU A 75 2.68 12.43 3.54
C LEU A 75 2.93 13.88 4.03
N GLN A 76 2.53 14.88 3.27
CA GLN A 76 2.58 16.29 3.67
C GLN A 76 1.70 16.62 4.89
N TYR A 77 0.68 15.79 5.18
CA TYR A 77 -0.17 15.94 6.36
C TYR A 77 0.45 15.35 7.64
N ILE A 78 1.58 14.63 7.50
CA ILE A 78 2.37 14.19 8.65
C ILE A 78 3.23 15.37 9.12
N THR A 79 2.69 16.13 10.02
CA THR A 79 3.26 17.38 10.57
C THR A 79 3.63 17.22 12.04
N MET A 80 4.33 18.19 12.59
CA MET A 80 4.60 18.25 14.03
C MET A 80 3.31 18.25 14.86
N ASP A 81 2.26 18.93 14.38
CA ASP A 81 0.97 18.97 15.06
C ASP A 81 0.25 17.62 14.99
N SER A 82 0.29 16.96 13.84
CA SER A 82 -0.26 15.61 13.71
C SER A 82 0.48 14.60 14.61
N LEU A 83 1.80 14.75 14.76
CA LEU A 83 2.61 13.92 15.64
C LEU A 83 2.27 14.16 17.13
N LYS A 84 2.05 15.41 17.55
CA LYS A 84 1.60 15.75 18.91
C LYS A 84 0.23 15.17 19.22
N LYS A 85 -0.71 15.27 18.25
CA LYS A 85 -2.08 14.75 18.38
C LYS A 85 -2.17 13.22 18.22
N GLY A 86 -1.12 12.54 17.73
CA GLY A 86 -1.13 11.11 17.40
C GLY A 86 -2.01 10.75 16.20
N ARG A 87 -2.49 11.75 15.45
CA ARG A 87 -3.35 11.58 14.28
C ARG A 87 -3.15 12.70 13.26
N ALA A 88 -3.28 12.38 11.98
CA ALA A 88 -3.26 13.34 10.89
C ALA A 88 -4.67 13.45 10.27
N GLU A 89 -5.10 14.67 10.00
CA GLU A 89 -6.33 14.94 9.27
C GLU A 89 -5.98 15.17 7.80
N VAL A 90 -6.47 14.32 6.93
CA VAL A 90 -6.22 14.36 5.49
C VAL A 90 -7.48 14.84 4.79
N ASN A 91 -7.32 15.84 3.95
CA ASN A 91 -8.37 16.30 3.05
C ASN A 91 -7.93 16.02 1.61
N CYS A 92 -8.58 15.08 0.96
CA CYS A 92 -8.31 14.71 -0.41
C CYS A 92 -9.60 14.60 -1.22
N LYS A 93 -9.70 15.37 -2.32
CA LYS A 93 -10.87 15.38 -3.21
C LYS A 93 -12.20 15.63 -2.47
N GLY A 94 -12.21 16.57 -1.53
CA GLY A 94 -13.39 16.94 -0.74
C GLY A 94 -13.78 15.96 0.37
N LYS A 95 -13.04 14.88 0.56
CA LYS A 95 -13.23 13.94 1.67
C LYS A 95 -12.22 14.16 2.77
N ARG A 96 -12.71 14.28 4.00
CA ARG A 96 -11.88 14.33 5.21
C ARG A 96 -11.81 12.95 5.83
N ARG A 97 -10.62 12.51 6.17
CA ARG A 97 -10.39 11.31 6.96
C ARG A 97 -9.30 11.51 7.99
N VAL A 98 -9.36 10.75 9.05
CA VAL A 98 -8.36 10.74 10.11
C VAL A 98 -7.45 9.52 9.92
N ILE A 99 -6.16 9.75 9.96
CA ILE A 99 -5.13 8.72 9.94
C ILE A 99 -4.51 8.67 11.32
N PHE A 100 -4.64 7.54 12.01
CA PHE A 100 -4.01 7.31 13.30
C PHE A 100 -2.56 6.92 13.12
N LEU A 101 -1.69 7.53 13.92
CA LEU A 101 -0.27 7.18 13.95
C LEU A 101 -0.05 6.15 15.08
N PRO A 102 0.36 4.90 14.76
CA PRO A 102 0.68 3.90 15.79
C PRO A 102 1.77 4.38 16.75
N GLY A 103 1.69 4.02 18.02
CA GLY A 103 2.59 4.51 19.06
C GLY A 103 4.07 4.28 18.78
N GLU A 104 4.42 3.13 18.21
CA GLU A 104 5.79 2.85 17.80
C GLU A 104 6.28 3.80 16.69
N LEU A 105 5.43 4.06 15.69
CA LEU A 105 5.75 5.03 14.64
C LEU A 105 5.91 6.44 15.22
N GLN A 106 5.03 6.85 16.14
CA GLN A 106 5.15 8.13 16.82
C GLN A 106 6.49 8.26 17.57
N ARG A 107 6.91 7.22 18.29
CA ARG A 107 8.19 7.19 19.00
C ARG A 107 9.36 7.40 18.04
N LYS A 108 9.39 6.69 16.93
CA LYS A 108 10.43 6.80 15.88
C LYS A 108 10.41 8.21 15.25
N LEU A 109 9.25 8.75 14.93
CA LEU A 109 9.11 10.09 14.36
C LEU A 109 9.56 11.17 15.37
N LYS A 110 9.21 11.05 16.66
CA LYS A 110 9.67 11.98 17.72
C LYS A 110 11.20 11.98 17.84
N HIS A 111 11.83 10.81 17.76
CA HIS A 111 13.29 10.74 17.76
C HIS A 111 13.89 11.44 16.53
N TYR A 112 13.36 11.15 15.35
CA TYR A 112 13.80 11.74 14.08
C TYR A 112 13.67 13.26 14.07
N VAL A 113 12.54 13.81 14.49
CA VAL A 113 12.33 15.28 14.48
C VAL A 113 13.25 15.98 15.48
N LYS A 114 13.53 15.36 16.62
CA LYS A 114 14.50 15.86 17.61
C LYS A 114 15.90 15.89 17.02
N GLU A 115 16.34 14.79 16.40
CA GLU A 115 17.66 14.65 15.75
C GLU A 115 17.86 15.67 14.61
N LYS A 116 16.80 15.92 13.82
CA LYS A 116 16.86 16.85 12.67
C LYS A 116 16.49 18.29 13.02
N GLY A 117 16.22 18.62 14.27
CA GLY A 117 15.82 19.95 14.68
C GLY A 117 14.53 20.44 14.04
N ILE A 118 13.56 19.53 13.82
CA ILE A 118 12.27 19.87 13.22
C ILE A 118 11.32 20.30 14.31
N THR A 119 11.02 21.59 14.41
CA THR A 119 10.16 22.16 15.47
C THR A 119 8.73 22.43 15.01
N ALA A 120 8.52 22.63 13.71
CA ALA A 120 7.21 22.95 13.15
C ALA A 120 7.06 22.46 11.69
N GLY A 121 5.82 22.40 11.20
CA GLY A 121 5.49 22.09 9.82
C GLY A 121 5.60 20.62 9.47
N VAL A 122 5.83 20.33 8.19
CA VAL A 122 5.88 18.97 7.63
C VAL A 122 7.12 18.23 8.12
N ILE A 123 6.96 16.96 8.56
CA ILE A 123 8.07 16.14 9.03
C ILE A 123 8.91 15.63 7.85
N PHE A 124 8.24 15.09 6.80
CA PHE A 124 8.90 14.59 5.60
C PHE A 124 9.16 15.71 4.59
N ARG A 125 10.29 16.36 4.74
CA ARG A 125 10.67 17.54 3.95
C ARG A 125 12.04 17.41 3.27
N THR A 126 12.22 18.17 2.21
CA THR A 126 13.52 18.37 1.55
C THR A 126 14.45 19.20 2.43
N ARG A 127 15.71 19.34 2.01
CA ARG A 127 16.67 20.23 2.67
C ARG A 127 16.19 21.70 2.69
N THR A 128 15.37 22.09 1.70
CA THR A 128 14.79 23.44 1.59
C THR A 128 13.46 23.62 2.36
N GLY A 129 13.06 22.62 3.16
CA GLY A 129 11.82 22.66 3.95
C GLY A 129 10.53 22.31 3.21
N ARG A 130 10.58 22.10 1.89
CA ARG A 130 9.39 21.72 1.10
C ARG A 130 8.99 20.27 1.32
N PRO A 131 7.70 19.91 1.22
CA PRO A 131 7.26 18.50 1.25
C PRO A 131 7.98 17.64 0.21
N LEU A 132 8.19 16.37 0.52
CA LEU A 132 8.81 15.43 -0.41
C LEU A 132 7.92 15.21 -1.64
N ASN A 133 8.53 15.21 -2.83
CA ASN A 133 7.86 14.84 -4.07
C ASN A 133 7.76 13.31 -4.18
N ARG A 134 6.62 12.82 -4.67
CA ARG A 134 6.36 11.38 -4.88
C ARG A 134 7.39 10.70 -5.79
N CYS A 135 7.85 11.41 -6.83
CA CYS A 135 8.84 10.87 -7.77
C CYS A 135 10.19 10.65 -7.08
N ASN A 136 10.61 11.59 -6.22
CA ASN A 136 11.83 11.45 -5.46
C ASN A 136 11.76 10.29 -4.47
N ILE A 137 10.63 10.16 -3.75
CA ILE A 137 10.39 9.02 -2.84
C ILE A 137 10.49 7.70 -3.61
N TRP A 138 9.81 7.59 -4.75
CA TRP A 138 9.85 6.39 -5.59
C TRP A 138 11.26 6.07 -6.09
N SER A 139 11.97 7.08 -6.63
CA SER A 139 13.35 6.92 -7.09
C SER A 139 14.28 6.46 -5.96
N ASP A 140 14.16 7.06 -4.77
CA ASP A 140 14.98 6.69 -3.62
C ASP A 140 14.65 5.29 -3.10
N MET A 141 13.38 4.86 -3.12
CA MET A 141 12.99 3.48 -2.83
C MET A 141 13.61 2.49 -3.82
N LYS A 142 13.62 2.83 -5.13
CA LYS A 142 14.26 1.98 -6.16
C LYS A 142 15.74 1.76 -5.92
N LYS A 143 16.47 2.78 -5.44
CA LYS A 143 17.89 2.67 -5.11
C LYS A 143 18.18 1.70 -3.97
N LEU A 144 17.20 1.40 -3.12
CA LEU A 144 17.36 0.41 -2.04
C LEU A 144 17.24 -1.05 -2.53
N CYS A 145 16.63 -1.27 -3.69
CA CYS A 145 16.25 -2.62 -4.13
C CYS A 145 17.43 -3.58 -4.22
N LYS A 146 18.59 -3.11 -4.71
CA LYS A 146 19.81 -3.91 -4.81
C LYS A 146 20.30 -4.35 -3.43
N ASP A 147 20.41 -3.43 -2.49
CA ASP A 147 20.93 -3.70 -1.13
C ASP A 147 19.92 -4.52 -0.30
N ALA A 148 18.64 -4.31 -0.53
CA ALA A 148 17.56 -5.05 0.12
C ALA A 148 17.29 -6.43 -0.51
N GLN A 149 17.91 -6.74 -1.65
CA GLN A 149 17.63 -7.94 -2.45
C GLN A 149 16.11 -8.11 -2.71
N VAL A 150 15.48 -7.05 -3.17
CA VAL A 150 14.05 -7.02 -3.50
C VAL A 150 13.89 -6.67 -4.97
N ASN A 151 12.96 -7.36 -5.65
CA ASN A 151 12.67 -7.07 -7.04
C ASN A 151 12.16 -5.61 -7.19
N PRO A 152 12.85 -4.78 -8.01
CA PRO A 152 12.45 -3.39 -8.21
C PRO A 152 11.02 -3.21 -8.71
N GLN A 153 10.45 -4.18 -9.42
CA GLN A 153 9.07 -4.12 -9.90
C GLN A 153 8.04 -4.14 -8.76
N LYS A 154 8.40 -4.67 -7.58
CA LYS A 154 7.55 -4.69 -6.38
C LYS A 154 7.64 -3.41 -5.55
N VAL A 155 8.70 -2.58 -5.76
CA VAL A 155 9.04 -1.49 -4.84
C VAL A 155 8.51 -0.16 -5.34
N PHE A 156 7.32 0.21 -4.88
CA PHE A 156 6.69 1.52 -5.08
C PHE A 156 5.68 1.80 -3.96
N PRO A 157 5.37 3.08 -3.67
CA PRO A 157 4.56 3.46 -2.50
C PRO A 157 3.21 2.78 -2.42
N HIS A 158 2.58 2.51 -3.56
CA HIS A 158 1.27 1.85 -3.61
C HIS A 158 1.32 0.41 -3.07
N ASN A 159 2.40 -0.35 -3.34
CA ASN A 159 2.57 -1.69 -2.78
C ASN A 159 2.76 -1.72 -1.26
N LEU A 160 3.35 -0.68 -0.68
CA LEU A 160 3.40 -0.52 0.78
C LEU A 160 2.00 -0.35 1.36
N ARG A 161 1.14 0.43 0.68
CA ARG A 161 -0.26 0.61 1.08
C ARG A 161 -1.08 -0.68 0.87
N HIS A 162 -0.81 -1.46 -0.17
CA HIS A 162 -1.38 -2.80 -0.34
C HIS A 162 -0.96 -3.73 0.80
N LEU A 163 0.31 -3.71 1.19
CA LEU A 163 0.79 -4.50 2.32
C LEU A 163 0.09 -4.13 3.63
N PHE A 164 -0.13 -2.83 3.89
CA PHE A 164 -0.96 -2.37 5.00
C PHE A 164 -2.37 -2.96 4.92
N ALA A 165 -3.05 -2.82 3.79
CA ALA A 165 -4.42 -3.26 3.60
C ALA A 165 -4.60 -4.76 3.87
N ARG A 166 -3.71 -5.58 3.32
CA ARG A 166 -3.71 -7.04 3.54
C ARG A 166 -3.44 -7.41 4.98
N THR A 167 -2.45 -6.75 5.59
CA THR A 167 -2.12 -7.01 7.01
C THR A 167 -3.28 -6.62 7.91
N PHE A 168 -3.90 -5.47 7.70
CA PHE A 168 -5.06 -5.03 8.46
C PHE A 168 -6.23 -6.01 8.31
N TYR A 169 -6.58 -6.35 7.05
CA TYR A 169 -7.68 -7.27 6.79
C TYR A 169 -7.44 -8.69 7.33
N SER A 170 -6.19 -9.15 7.34
CA SER A 170 -5.87 -10.47 7.93
C SER A 170 -6.16 -10.54 9.43
N MET A 171 -6.08 -9.41 10.14
CA MET A 171 -6.31 -9.31 11.58
C MET A 171 -7.77 -8.96 11.93
N GLU A 172 -8.33 -7.96 11.29
CA GLU A 172 -9.63 -7.39 11.66
C GLU A 172 -10.81 -7.99 10.88
N LYS A 173 -10.56 -8.49 9.65
CA LYS A 173 -11.60 -9.02 8.74
C LYS A 173 -12.74 -8.04 8.41
N ASP A 174 -12.57 -6.77 8.71
CA ASP A 174 -13.54 -5.70 8.48
C ASP A 174 -13.15 -4.86 7.26
N ILE A 175 -13.84 -5.12 6.14
CA ILE A 175 -13.59 -4.43 4.88
C ILE A 175 -14.11 -2.99 4.88
N ALA A 176 -15.20 -2.72 5.61
CA ALA A 176 -15.78 -1.38 5.68
C ALA A 176 -14.82 -0.45 6.45
N LYS A 177 -14.34 -0.88 7.61
CA LYS A 177 -13.34 -0.17 8.40
C LYS A 177 -12.05 0.05 7.62
N LEU A 178 -11.60 -0.95 6.83
CA LEU A 178 -10.44 -0.80 5.97
C LEU A 178 -10.69 0.23 4.85
N ALA A 179 -11.87 0.25 4.22
CA ALA A 179 -12.22 1.23 3.19
C ALA A 179 -12.17 2.66 3.74
N ASP A 180 -12.70 2.87 4.95
CA ASP A 180 -12.66 4.16 5.64
C ASP A 180 -11.21 4.59 5.94
N LEU A 181 -10.38 3.69 6.48
CA LEU A 181 -8.97 3.96 6.76
C LEU A 181 -8.20 4.32 5.48
N LEU A 182 -8.49 3.65 4.39
CA LEU A 182 -7.88 3.95 3.09
C LEU A 182 -8.50 5.18 2.42
N GLY A 183 -9.69 5.61 2.81
CA GLY A 183 -10.43 6.71 2.18
C GLY A 183 -10.98 6.36 0.81
N HIS A 184 -11.30 5.08 0.59
CA HIS A 184 -11.94 4.65 -0.63
C HIS A 184 -13.42 5.01 -0.62
N SER A 185 -13.90 5.63 -1.70
CA SER A 185 -15.32 5.98 -1.86
C SER A 185 -16.18 4.80 -2.28
N ASN A 186 -15.55 3.75 -2.81
CA ASN A 186 -16.22 2.54 -3.23
C ASN A 186 -15.54 1.34 -2.56
N ILE A 187 -16.31 0.52 -1.88
CA ILE A 187 -15.83 -0.68 -1.20
C ILE A 187 -15.23 -1.70 -2.16
N GLU A 188 -15.69 -1.71 -3.42
CA GLU A 188 -15.11 -2.56 -4.47
C GLU A 188 -13.63 -2.26 -4.71
N THR A 189 -13.22 -0.99 -4.61
CA THR A 189 -11.80 -0.62 -4.68
C THR A 189 -11.01 -1.28 -3.55
N THR A 190 -11.60 -1.41 -2.37
CA THR A 190 -10.96 -2.08 -1.23
C THR A 190 -10.95 -3.60 -1.40
N ARG A 191 -12.00 -4.17 -2.00
CA ARG A 191 -12.05 -5.61 -2.32
C ARG A 191 -10.91 -6.05 -3.23
N ILE A 192 -10.56 -5.24 -4.23
CA ILE A 192 -9.43 -5.52 -5.13
C ILE A 192 -8.13 -5.70 -4.32
N TYR A 193 -7.91 -4.88 -3.28
CA TYR A 193 -6.74 -4.99 -2.41
C TYR A 193 -6.69 -6.27 -1.57
N ILE A 194 -7.85 -6.91 -1.34
CA ILE A 194 -7.99 -8.06 -0.44
C ILE A 194 -8.15 -9.36 -1.24
N MET A 195 -8.91 -9.33 -2.35
CA MET A 195 -9.15 -10.53 -3.18
C MET A 195 -7.86 -11.06 -3.81
N GLU A 196 -6.87 -10.18 -3.96
CA GLU A 196 -5.52 -10.53 -4.39
C GLU A 196 -4.75 -11.34 -3.32
N SER A 197 -5.27 -11.40 -2.07
CA SER A 197 -4.66 -12.09 -0.93
C SER A 197 -5.46 -13.33 -0.47
N GLY A 198 -6.49 -13.70 -1.21
CA GLY A 198 -7.44 -14.74 -0.79
C GLY A 198 -6.88 -16.16 -0.90
N ARG A 199 -6.30 -16.63 0.16
CA ARG A 199 -6.37 -17.99 0.69
C ARG A 199 -6.91 -17.96 2.09
#